data_9f635b8491b16dd447e726e39cdcacb7
#
_entry.id   9f635b8491b16dd447e726e39cdcacb7
#
_cell.length_a   1.000
_cell.length_b   1.000
_cell.length_c   1.000
_cell.angle_alpha   90.00
_cell.angle_beta   90.00
_cell.angle_gamma   90.00
#
_symmetry.space_group_name_H-M   'P 1'
#
loop_
_entity.id
_entity.type
_entity.pdbx_description
1 polymer ?
#
loop_
_entity_poly.entity_id
_entity_poly.type
_entity_poly.pdbx_seq_one_letter_code
_entity_poly.pdbx_strand_id
1 'polypeptide(L)'
;MKKFATYDEIENLCEALIKDFMKRKHYTNAHCVDIEAFVTEYLGIPIVYETFAEPDPGRIGFFSDGIRPIWVMRGNQKVQVLYPAGTAVIENYLQRPSEIGKKRFTIAHEGAHFVIAKHIPAQTNAAFHSEFDGEMTYTQDMLHEMMSINEAFTTRAAACFLMPLFLVLRVLKKYNGGNKIVAYDGYVMAQDQKIIVQKMADAMGVNYSPLFTRLKELNLIDLHPIDEYLTSFNRGGVMPS
;
A
#
# COMPACT_ATOMS: atom_id res chain seq x y z
N MET A 1 -14.51 -22.27 -12.88
CA MET A 1 -13.60 -21.14 -13.04
C MET A 1 -13.84 -20.17 -11.90
N LYS A 2 -12.82 -19.82 -11.09
CA LYS A 2 -12.94 -18.89 -9.97
C LYS A 2 -13.25 -17.50 -10.53
N LYS A 3 -14.34 -16.90 -10.07
CA LYS A 3 -14.81 -15.60 -10.62
C LYS A 3 -14.13 -14.38 -10.02
N PHE A 4 -13.52 -14.50 -8.82
CA PHE A 4 -12.87 -13.41 -8.09
C PHE A 4 -11.64 -13.92 -7.33
N ALA A 5 -10.60 -13.09 -7.23
CA ALA A 5 -9.50 -13.32 -6.29
C ALA A 5 -9.98 -12.99 -4.86
N THR A 6 -9.46 -13.72 -3.88
CA THR A 6 -9.67 -13.39 -2.47
C THR A 6 -8.51 -12.53 -1.96
N TYR A 7 -8.71 -11.84 -0.84
CA TYR A 7 -7.62 -11.11 -0.17
C TYR A 7 -6.45 -12.02 0.19
N ASP A 8 -6.71 -13.25 0.60
CA ASP A 8 -5.67 -14.23 0.94
C ASP A 8 -4.85 -14.65 -0.29
N GLU A 9 -5.47 -14.76 -1.45
CA GLU A 9 -4.76 -15.06 -2.70
C GLU A 9 -3.85 -13.91 -3.13
N ILE A 10 -4.31 -12.66 -2.98
CA ILE A 10 -3.50 -11.47 -3.23
C ILE A 10 -2.33 -11.41 -2.24
N GLU A 11 -2.61 -11.65 -0.96
CA GLU A 11 -1.61 -11.70 0.10
C GLU A 11 -0.50 -12.71 -0.23
N ASN A 12 -0.89 -13.95 -0.54
CA ASN A 12 0.04 -15.03 -0.87
C ASN A 12 0.87 -14.72 -2.12
N LEU A 13 0.24 -14.17 -3.16
CA LEU A 13 0.93 -13.76 -4.38
C LEU A 13 1.97 -12.67 -4.09
N CYS A 14 1.55 -11.59 -3.44
CA CYS A 14 2.43 -10.45 -3.14
C CYS A 14 3.60 -10.88 -2.23
N GLU A 15 3.33 -11.70 -1.21
CA GLU A 15 4.36 -12.22 -0.32
C GLU A 15 5.37 -13.10 -1.05
N ALA A 16 4.91 -13.95 -1.96
CA ALA A 16 5.78 -14.78 -2.80
C ALA A 16 6.70 -13.94 -3.70
N LEU A 17 6.15 -12.89 -4.35
CA LEU A 17 6.92 -11.98 -5.20
C LEU A 17 7.99 -11.22 -4.40
N ILE A 18 7.65 -10.69 -3.24
CA ILE A 18 8.61 -9.97 -2.38
C ILE A 18 9.68 -10.92 -1.83
N LYS A 19 9.31 -12.14 -1.40
CA LYS A 19 10.29 -13.14 -0.96
C LYS A 19 11.29 -13.49 -2.07
N ASP A 20 10.82 -13.71 -3.31
CA ASP A 20 11.69 -14.01 -4.44
C ASP A 20 12.60 -12.82 -4.78
N PHE A 21 12.05 -11.60 -4.84
CA PHE A 21 12.83 -10.37 -5.02
C PHE A 21 13.93 -10.23 -3.98
N MET A 22 13.58 -10.32 -2.69
CA MET A 22 14.54 -10.17 -1.59
C MET A 22 15.61 -11.27 -1.62
N LYS A 23 15.25 -12.50 -2.00
CA LYS A 23 16.20 -13.60 -2.18
C LYS A 23 17.20 -13.29 -3.30
N ARG A 24 16.73 -12.82 -4.47
CA ARG A 24 17.59 -12.43 -5.62
C ARG A 24 18.54 -11.29 -5.27
N LYS A 25 18.09 -10.34 -4.44
CA LYS A 25 18.88 -9.20 -3.98
C LYS A 25 19.75 -9.51 -2.75
N HIS A 26 19.72 -10.73 -2.21
CA HIS A 26 20.42 -11.11 -0.99
C HIS A 26 20.08 -10.24 0.25
N TYR A 27 18.84 -9.75 0.34
CA TYR A 27 18.35 -8.93 1.46
C TYR A 27 17.97 -9.80 2.67
N THR A 28 18.95 -10.37 3.38
CA THR A 28 18.72 -11.33 4.47
C THR A 28 18.18 -10.69 5.76
N ASN A 29 18.65 -9.49 6.09
CA ASN A 29 18.33 -8.79 7.36
C ASN A 29 17.50 -7.51 7.18
N ALA A 30 16.95 -7.27 5.99
CA ALA A 30 16.17 -6.09 5.74
C ALA A 30 14.85 -6.08 6.56
N HIS A 31 14.46 -4.89 7.00
CA HIS A 31 13.17 -4.62 7.68
C HIS A 31 12.21 -3.85 6.77
N CYS A 32 12.70 -3.41 5.62
CA CYS A 32 12.01 -2.57 4.66
C CYS A 32 12.24 -3.14 3.26
N VAL A 33 11.23 -3.11 2.42
CA VAL A 33 11.32 -3.49 1.01
C VAL A 33 11.87 -2.30 0.23
N ASP A 34 12.90 -2.49 -0.59
CA ASP A 34 13.28 -1.51 -1.60
C ASP A 34 12.23 -1.52 -2.73
N ILE A 35 11.20 -0.71 -2.56
CA ILE A 35 10.03 -0.73 -3.45
C ILE A 35 10.35 -0.16 -4.83
N GLU A 36 11.26 0.82 -4.94
CA GLU A 36 11.71 1.34 -6.21
C GLU A 36 12.44 0.26 -7.02
N ALA A 37 13.41 -0.42 -6.41
CA ALA A 37 14.10 -1.54 -7.05
C ALA A 37 13.16 -2.73 -7.33
N PHE A 38 12.19 -3.01 -6.46
CA PHE A 38 11.18 -4.03 -6.72
C PHE A 38 10.37 -3.72 -7.97
N VAL A 39 9.87 -2.49 -8.10
CA VAL A 39 9.05 -2.07 -9.24
C VAL A 39 9.89 -1.97 -10.52
N THR A 40 11.08 -1.34 -10.46
CA THR A 40 11.88 -1.10 -11.65
C THR A 40 12.67 -2.31 -12.13
N GLU A 41 13.33 -3.02 -11.23
CA GLU A 41 14.26 -4.09 -11.61
C GLU A 41 13.63 -5.49 -11.58
N TYR A 42 12.67 -5.72 -10.69
CA TYR A 42 12.03 -7.03 -10.57
C TYR A 42 10.75 -7.13 -11.41
N LEU A 43 9.87 -6.11 -11.35
CA LEU A 43 8.67 -6.07 -12.19
C LEU A 43 8.95 -5.54 -13.60
N GLY A 44 10.06 -4.82 -13.81
CA GLY A 44 10.43 -4.24 -15.10
C GLY A 44 9.60 -3.02 -15.49
N ILE A 45 9.05 -2.30 -14.52
CA ILE A 45 8.17 -1.13 -14.73
C ILE A 45 9.01 0.15 -14.64
N PRO A 46 9.12 0.94 -15.72
CA PRO A 46 9.76 2.25 -15.66
C PRO A 46 8.99 3.20 -14.72
N ILE A 47 9.72 3.94 -13.89
CA ILE A 47 9.16 5.01 -13.07
C ILE A 47 9.60 6.35 -13.64
N VAL A 48 8.62 7.25 -13.84
CA VAL A 48 8.84 8.62 -14.31
C VAL A 48 8.24 9.58 -13.28
N TYR A 49 8.96 10.65 -12.95
CA TYR A 49 8.48 11.69 -12.06
C TYR A 49 8.04 12.91 -12.87
N GLU A 50 6.79 13.35 -12.64
CA GLU A 50 6.18 14.47 -13.35
C GLU A 50 5.42 15.39 -12.39
N THR A 51 5.30 16.64 -12.74
CA THR A 51 4.40 17.56 -12.04
C THR A 51 3.04 17.51 -12.71
N PHE A 52 2.07 16.92 -12.06
CA PHE A 52 0.73 16.76 -12.62
C PHE A 52 0.00 18.10 -12.75
N ALA A 53 -0.74 18.24 -13.82
CA ALA A 53 -1.62 19.38 -14.08
C ALA A 53 -3.07 18.92 -14.31
N GLU A 54 -3.38 17.73 -13.80
CA GLU A 54 -4.72 17.15 -13.83
C GLU A 54 -5.72 18.00 -13.01
N PRO A 55 -7.01 17.99 -13.36
CA PRO A 55 -8.03 18.70 -12.60
C PRO A 55 -8.20 18.19 -11.17
N ASP A 56 -7.93 16.89 -10.94
CA ASP A 56 -8.01 16.29 -9.62
C ASP A 56 -6.68 16.45 -8.88
N PRO A 57 -6.61 17.29 -7.84
CA PRO A 57 -5.39 17.51 -7.06
C PRO A 57 -5.01 16.29 -6.18
N GLY A 58 -5.92 15.33 -6.01
CA GLY A 58 -5.66 14.07 -5.27
C GLY A 58 -4.85 13.06 -6.07
N ARG A 59 -4.73 13.27 -7.37
CA ARG A 59 -3.98 12.37 -8.26
C ARG A 59 -2.49 12.55 -8.08
N ILE A 60 -1.83 11.53 -7.55
CA ILE A 60 -0.39 11.55 -7.23
C ILE A 60 0.39 10.42 -7.91
N GLY A 61 -0.31 9.51 -8.58
CA GLY A 61 0.23 8.41 -9.36
C GLY A 61 -0.66 8.10 -10.56
N PHE A 62 -0.06 7.49 -11.58
CA PHE A 62 -0.75 7.06 -12.79
C PHE A 62 0.00 5.87 -13.41
N PHE A 63 -0.70 4.75 -13.61
CA PHE A 63 -0.18 3.64 -14.39
C PHE A 63 -0.66 3.77 -15.84
N SER A 64 0.29 3.96 -16.77
CA SER A 64 -0.03 4.22 -18.17
C SER A 64 -0.51 2.97 -18.90
N ASP A 65 -1.62 3.10 -19.63
CA ASP A 65 -2.13 2.11 -20.56
C ASP A 65 -1.59 2.30 -22.00
N GLY A 66 -0.80 3.37 -22.23
CA GLY A 66 -0.28 3.72 -23.54
C GLY A 66 -1.30 4.37 -24.50
N ILE A 67 -2.51 4.65 -24.01
CA ILE A 67 -3.61 5.18 -24.81
C ILE A 67 -4.07 6.55 -24.29
N ARG A 68 -4.20 6.70 -22.98
CA ARG A 68 -4.67 7.92 -22.32
C ARG A 68 -3.51 8.85 -21.99
N PRO A 69 -3.45 10.05 -22.57
CA PRO A 69 -2.49 11.07 -22.15
C PRO A 69 -2.90 11.65 -20.80
N ILE A 70 -1.92 12.11 -20.04
CA ILE A 70 -2.16 12.89 -18.82
C ILE A 70 -1.64 14.32 -18.97
N TRP A 71 -2.22 15.24 -18.19
CA TRP A 71 -1.77 16.62 -18.15
C TRP A 71 -0.61 16.77 -17.18
N VAL A 72 0.50 17.35 -17.67
CA VAL A 72 1.68 17.66 -16.84
C VAL A 72 2.11 19.11 -17.08
N MET A 73 2.88 19.66 -16.13
CA MET A 73 3.49 20.97 -16.26
C MET A 73 4.86 20.85 -16.94
N ARG A 74 5.09 21.67 -17.96
CA ARG A 74 6.41 21.91 -18.55
C ARG A 74 6.73 23.40 -18.40
N GLY A 75 7.52 23.73 -17.36
CA GLY A 75 7.62 25.13 -16.92
C GLY A 75 6.26 25.67 -16.47
N ASN A 76 5.78 26.72 -17.11
CA ASN A 76 4.49 27.34 -16.81
C ASN A 76 3.35 26.90 -17.74
N GLN A 77 3.56 25.91 -18.60
CA GLN A 77 2.59 25.46 -19.57
C GLN A 77 2.05 24.09 -19.19
N LYS A 78 0.73 23.91 -19.33
CA LYS A 78 0.07 22.60 -19.27
C LYS A 78 0.20 21.92 -20.63
N VAL A 79 0.73 20.70 -20.64
CA VAL A 79 0.86 19.90 -21.85
C VAL A 79 0.29 18.50 -21.61
N GLN A 80 -0.27 17.90 -22.64
CA GLN A 80 -0.64 16.48 -22.61
C GLN A 80 0.56 15.63 -23.02
N VAL A 81 0.84 14.61 -22.23
CA VAL A 81 1.91 13.64 -22.51
C VAL A 81 1.34 12.23 -22.48
N LEU A 82 1.63 11.47 -23.50
CA LEU A 82 1.33 10.05 -23.60
C LEU A 82 2.58 9.26 -23.20
N TYR A 83 2.47 8.46 -22.15
CA TYR A 83 3.53 7.56 -21.71
C TYR A 83 3.33 6.17 -22.31
N PRO A 84 4.42 5.41 -22.56
CA PRO A 84 4.32 4.01 -22.98
C PRO A 84 3.49 3.19 -21.98
N ALA A 85 2.77 2.20 -22.51
CA ALA A 85 2.04 1.26 -21.65
C ALA A 85 2.97 0.60 -20.62
N GLY A 86 2.50 0.45 -19.40
CA GLY A 86 3.28 -0.14 -18.32
C GLY A 86 4.28 0.82 -17.65
N THR A 87 4.15 2.14 -17.86
CA THR A 87 4.95 3.16 -17.17
C THR A 87 4.21 3.65 -15.92
N ALA A 88 4.87 3.64 -14.77
CA ALA A 88 4.38 4.28 -13.55
C ALA A 88 4.82 5.76 -13.54
N VAL A 89 3.87 6.68 -13.57
CA VAL A 89 4.12 8.12 -13.50
C VAL A 89 3.77 8.60 -12.10
N ILE A 90 4.72 9.21 -11.41
CA ILE A 90 4.62 9.59 -9.99
C ILE A 90 4.74 11.10 -9.87
N GLU A 91 3.90 11.70 -9.02
CA GLU A 91 3.95 13.15 -8.76
C GLU A 91 5.31 13.59 -8.19
N ASN A 92 5.89 14.60 -8.83
CA ASN A 92 7.27 15.03 -8.60
C ASN A 92 7.53 15.51 -7.16
N TYR A 93 6.56 16.18 -6.49
CA TYR A 93 6.76 16.66 -5.12
C TYR A 93 6.98 15.51 -4.12
N LEU A 94 6.58 14.28 -4.46
CA LEU A 94 6.79 13.09 -3.62
C LEU A 94 8.26 12.71 -3.47
N GLN A 95 9.16 13.29 -4.27
CA GLN A 95 10.60 13.11 -4.11
C GLN A 95 11.18 13.85 -2.90
N ARG A 96 10.41 14.73 -2.25
CA ARG A 96 10.83 15.43 -1.04
C ARG A 96 11.01 14.45 0.12
N PRO A 97 12.02 14.64 0.98
CA PRO A 97 12.27 13.75 2.13
C PRO A 97 11.07 13.60 3.09
N SER A 98 10.25 14.65 3.24
CA SER A 98 9.02 14.62 4.05
C SER A 98 7.95 13.68 3.50
N GLU A 99 7.99 13.36 2.21
CA GLU A 99 6.95 12.60 1.51
C GLU A 99 7.35 11.13 1.29
N ILE A 100 8.44 10.66 1.89
CA ILE A 100 9.02 9.34 1.61
C ILE A 100 8.01 8.19 1.77
N GLY A 101 7.21 8.21 2.83
CA GLY A 101 6.19 7.18 3.06
C GLY A 101 5.08 7.18 2.01
N LYS A 102 4.65 8.39 1.61
CA LYS A 102 3.64 8.57 0.56
C LYS A 102 4.19 8.18 -0.82
N LYS A 103 5.41 8.62 -1.15
CA LYS A 103 6.11 8.21 -2.37
C LYS A 103 6.17 6.69 -2.50
N ARG A 104 6.62 6.01 -1.44
CA ARG A 104 6.76 4.55 -1.43
C ARG A 104 5.42 3.85 -1.64
N PHE A 105 4.37 4.35 -0.98
CA PHE A 105 3.02 3.79 -1.14
C PHE A 105 2.49 4.00 -2.56
N THR A 106 2.69 5.18 -3.15
CA THR A 106 2.29 5.47 -4.53
C THR A 106 3.01 4.56 -5.52
N ILE A 107 4.34 4.38 -5.39
CA ILE A 107 5.11 3.47 -6.24
C ILE A 107 4.61 2.03 -6.11
N ALA A 108 4.34 1.57 -4.88
CA ALA A 108 3.78 0.24 -4.63
C ALA A 108 2.40 0.07 -5.27
N HIS A 109 1.57 1.11 -5.21
CA HIS A 109 0.23 1.12 -5.79
C HIS A 109 0.27 1.02 -7.32
N GLU A 110 1.09 1.84 -7.98
CA GLU A 110 1.24 1.75 -9.44
C GLU A 110 1.85 0.41 -9.88
N GLY A 111 2.81 -0.13 -9.12
CA GLY A 111 3.32 -1.48 -9.34
C GLY A 111 2.27 -2.58 -9.13
N ALA A 112 1.34 -2.36 -8.20
CA ALA A 112 0.26 -3.31 -7.93
C ALA A 112 -0.75 -3.38 -9.08
N HIS A 113 -1.05 -2.29 -9.78
CA HIS A 113 -1.86 -2.32 -10.99
C HIS A 113 -1.34 -3.33 -12.01
N PHE A 114 -0.04 -3.34 -12.25
CA PHE A 114 0.59 -4.30 -13.18
C PHE A 114 0.42 -5.75 -12.70
N VAL A 115 0.65 -6.01 -11.42
CA VAL A 115 0.57 -7.38 -10.87
C VAL A 115 -0.88 -7.86 -10.88
N ILE A 116 -1.82 -7.01 -10.49
CA ILE A 116 -3.26 -7.32 -10.50
C ILE A 116 -3.71 -7.62 -11.93
N ALA A 117 -3.39 -6.74 -12.90
CA ALA A 117 -3.75 -6.94 -14.29
C ALA A 117 -3.19 -8.23 -14.89
N LYS A 118 -1.98 -8.64 -14.47
CA LYS A 118 -1.29 -9.82 -15.01
C LYS A 118 -1.75 -11.15 -14.38
N HIS A 119 -2.14 -11.14 -13.11
CA HIS A 119 -2.31 -12.37 -12.32
C HIS A 119 -3.74 -12.63 -11.84
N ILE A 120 -4.62 -11.65 -11.93
CA ILE A 120 -6.02 -11.78 -11.52
C ILE A 120 -6.91 -11.99 -12.76
N PRO A 121 -7.95 -12.84 -12.68
CA PRO A 121 -8.80 -13.14 -13.83
C PRO A 121 -9.38 -11.90 -14.52
N ALA A 122 -9.52 -11.95 -15.83
CA ALA A 122 -9.94 -10.83 -16.69
C ALA A 122 -11.24 -10.12 -16.25
N GLN A 123 -12.12 -10.80 -15.53
CA GLN A 123 -13.36 -10.20 -15.00
C GLN A 123 -13.10 -9.14 -13.91
N THR A 124 -11.96 -9.19 -13.22
CA THR A 124 -11.48 -8.15 -12.30
C THR A 124 -10.63 -7.09 -13.01
N ASN A 125 -10.11 -7.39 -14.19
CA ASN A 125 -9.28 -6.49 -14.98
C ASN A 125 -10.08 -5.57 -15.90
N ALA A 126 -11.32 -5.94 -16.26
CA ALA A 126 -12.15 -5.21 -17.22
C ALA A 126 -12.43 -3.75 -16.81
N ALA A 127 -12.36 -3.42 -15.53
CA ALA A 127 -12.54 -2.05 -15.04
C ALA A 127 -11.30 -1.16 -15.21
N PHE A 128 -10.09 -1.74 -15.34
CA PHE A 128 -8.85 -0.99 -15.54
C PHE A 128 -8.50 -0.75 -17.00
N HIS A 129 -8.70 -1.75 -17.81
CA HIS A 129 -8.45 -1.65 -19.24
C HIS A 129 -9.81 -1.61 -19.89
N SER A 130 -10.20 -0.53 -20.45
CA SER A 130 -11.37 -0.27 -21.30
C SER A 130 -11.73 -1.38 -22.32
N GLU A 131 -11.39 -2.61 -22.08
CA GLU A 131 -11.93 -3.79 -22.70
C GLU A 131 -13.32 -4.06 -22.12
N PHE A 132 -14.21 -3.11 -22.43
CA PHE A 132 -15.62 -3.38 -22.32
C PHE A 132 -15.95 -4.42 -23.36
N ASP A 133 -16.60 -5.49 -22.91
CA ASP A 133 -17.29 -6.36 -23.84
C ASP A 133 -18.34 -5.48 -24.55
N GLY A 134 -18.10 -5.18 -25.83
CA GLY A 134 -18.97 -4.30 -26.63
C GLY A 134 -20.40 -4.83 -26.80
N GLU A 135 -20.67 -6.07 -26.34
CA GLU A 135 -21.98 -6.69 -26.33
C GLU A 135 -22.72 -6.54 -24.96
N MET A 136 -22.01 -6.11 -23.91
CA MET A 136 -22.64 -5.89 -22.59
C MET A 136 -22.93 -4.42 -22.33
N THR A 137 -24.12 -4.13 -21.78
CA THR A 137 -24.49 -2.82 -21.30
C THR A 137 -24.23 -2.72 -19.81
N TYR A 138 -23.27 -1.87 -19.40
CA TYR A 138 -22.95 -1.63 -18.00
C TYR A 138 -23.72 -0.43 -17.47
N THR A 139 -24.31 -0.54 -16.29
CA THR A 139 -24.83 0.62 -15.58
C THR A 139 -23.71 1.41 -14.92
N GLN A 140 -23.94 2.69 -14.64
CA GLN A 140 -22.96 3.55 -13.99
C GLN A 140 -22.59 3.03 -12.60
N ASP A 141 -23.54 2.44 -11.87
CA ASP A 141 -23.32 1.83 -10.56
C ASP A 141 -22.47 0.57 -10.64
N MET A 142 -22.69 -0.30 -11.63
CA MET A 142 -21.85 -1.49 -11.88
C MET A 142 -20.40 -1.10 -12.19
N LEU A 143 -20.19 -0.05 -12.99
CA LEU A 143 -18.86 0.47 -13.29
C LEU A 143 -18.18 1.01 -12.03
N HIS A 144 -18.89 1.76 -11.20
CA HIS A 144 -18.38 2.28 -9.94
C HIS A 144 -18.02 1.16 -8.96
N GLU A 145 -18.85 0.14 -8.84
CA GLU A 145 -18.58 -1.02 -7.98
C GLU A 145 -17.36 -1.82 -8.45
N MET A 146 -17.24 -2.09 -9.75
CA MET A 146 -16.08 -2.79 -10.33
C MET A 146 -14.78 -2.00 -10.17
N MET A 147 -14.81 -0.69 -10.39
CA MET A 147 -13.64 0.19 -10.17
C MET A 147 -13.25 0.22 -8.69
N SER A 148 -14.22 0.29 -7.78
CA SER A 148 -13.99 0.29 -6.34
C SER A 148 -13.34 -1.02 -5.86
N ILE A 149 -13.77 -2.17 -6.37
CA ILE A 149 -13.22 -3.49 -6.03
C ILE A 149 -11.77 -3.60 -6.52
N ASN A 150 -11.48 -3.18 -7.75
CA ASN A 150 -10.12 -3.24 -8.30
C ASN A 150 -9.15 -2.32 -7.55
N GLU A 151 -9.57 -1.11 -7.22
CA GLU A 151 -8.78 -0.18 -6.41
C GLU A 151 -8.53 -0.72 -5.00
N ALA A 152 -9.52 -1.39 -4.39
CA ALA A 152 -9.35 -2.05 -3.10
C ALA A 152 -8.29 -3.17 -3.17
N PHE A 153 -8.31 -3.98 -4.22
CA PHE A 153 -7.31 -5.03 -4.45
C PHE A 153 -5.92 -4.45 -4.71
N THR A 154 -5.83 -3.39 -5.50
CA THR A 154 -4.57 -2.69 -5.78
C THR A 154 -3.98 -2.09 -4.51
N THR A 155 -4.80 -1.40 -3.72
CA THR A 155 -4.40 -0.84 -2.42
C THR A 155 -3.94 -1.94 -1.46
N ARG A 156 -4.64 -3.08 -1.43
CA ARG A 156 -4.24 -4.25 -0.63
C ARG A 156 -2.90 -4.80 -1.08
N ALA A 157 -2.70 -5.00 -2.37
CA ALA A 157 -1.44 -5.48 -2.93
C ALA A 157 -0.28 -4.52 -2.63
N ALA A 158 -0.50 -3.21 -2.76
CA ALA A 158 0.49 -2.19 -2.39
C ALA A 158 0.89 -2.29 -0.91
N ALA A 159 -0.08 -2.45 -0.02
CA ALA A 159 0.19 -2.67 1.41
C ALA A 159 0.98 -3.97 1.64
N CYS A 160 0.66 -5.06 0.93
CA CYS A 160 1.40 -6.32 1.01
C CYS A 160 2.84 -6.20 0.49
N PHE A 161 3.07 -5.44 -0.58
CA PHE A 161 4.43 -5.20 -1.09
C PHE A 161 5.30 -4.45 -0.10
N LEU A 162 4.76 -3.43 0.57
CA LEU A 162 5.50 -2.65 1.55
C LEU A 162 5.62 -3.36 2.90
N MET A 163 4.58 -4.09 3.30
CA MET A 163 4.43 -4.67 4.63
C MET A 163 4.00 -6.15 4.53
N PRO A 164 4.79 -7.02 3.86
CA PRO A 164 4.48 -8.44 3.80
C PRO A 164 4.54 -9.04 5.19
N LEU A 165 3.72 -10.04 5.48
CA LEU A 165 3.54 -10.62 6.81
C LEU A 165 4.87 -10.98 7.47
N PHE A 166 5.78 -11.64 6.74
CA PHE A 166 7.06 -12.08 7.31
C PHE A 166 7.96 -10.91 7.76
N LEU A 167 7.91 -9.74 7.10
CA LEU A 167 8.63 -8.54 7.56
C LEU A 167 7.93 -7.87 8.73
N VAL A 168 6.59 -7.80 8.71
CA VAL A 168 5.83 -7.27 9.85
C VAL A 168 6.12 -8.08 11.11
N LEU A 169 6.11 -9.42 11.03
CA LEU A 169 6.46 -10.29 12.17
C LEU A 169 7.91 -10.11 12.62
N ARG A 170 8.86 -9.92 11.69
CA ARG A 170 10.27 -9.64 12.02
C ARG A 170 10.42 -8.34 12.80
N VAL A 171 9.74 -7.29 12.34
CA VAL A 171 9.78 -5.97 12.99
C VAL A 171 9.05 -6.01 14.33
N LEU A 172 7.91 -6.68 14.41
CA LEU A 172 7.16 -6.91 15.64
C LEU A 172 8.03 -7.66 16.68
N LYS A 173 8.76 -8.69 16.26
CA LYS A 173 9.70 -9.39 17.14
C LYS A 173 10.80 -8.48 17.66
N LYS A 174 11.33 -7.61 16.82
CA LYS A 174 12.39 -6.66 17.19
C LYS A 174 11.95 -5.60 18.19
N TYR A 175 10.74 -5.02 18.04
CA TYR A 175 10.29 -3.88 18.82
C TYR A 175 9.29 -4.22 19.92
N ASN A 176 8.60 -5.36 19.84
CA ASN A 176 7.61 -5.82 20.82
C ASN A 176 7.80 -7.26 21.28
N GLY A 177 9.00 -7.83 21.11
CA GLY A 177 9.29 -9.21 21.52
C GLY A 177 8.49 -10.29 20.78
N GLY A 178 7.73 -9.92 19.74
CA GLY A 178 6.82 -10.80 19.01
C GLY A 178 5.39 -10.85 19.56
N ASN A 179 5.11 -10.09 20.64
CA ASN A 179 3.76 -9.97 21.17
C ASN A 179 2.89 -9.10 20.26
N LYS A 180 1.58 -9.34 20.26
CA LYS A 180 0.63 -8.44 19.59
C LYS A 180 0.68 -7.04 20.20
N ILE A 181 0.28 -6.05 19.42
CA ILE A 181 0.12 -4.66 19.90
C ILE A 181 -1.15 -4.60 20.73
N VAL A 182 -1.05 -4.10 21.96
CA VAL A 182 -2.20 -3.92 22.84
C VAL A 182 -2.94 -2.64 22.48
N ALA A 183 -4.24 -2.78 22.26
CA ALA A 183 -5.16 -1.67 22.09
C ALA A 183 -6.44 -1.94 22.91
N TYR A 184 -7.21 -0.88 23.15
CA TYR A 184 -8.48 -0.93 23.88
C TYR A 184 -9.64 -0.62 22.94
N ASP A 185 -10.88 -0.81 23.41
CA ASP A 185 -12.08 -0.52 22.63
C ASP A 185 -11.99 0.83 21.90
N GLY A 186 -12.42 0.86 20.65
CA GLY A 186 -12.19 2.00 19.76
C GLY A 186 -10.76 2.14 19.24
N TYR A 187 -9.92 1.11 19.42
CA TYR A 187 -8.49 1.10 19.06
C TYR A 187 -7.67 2.21 19.77
N VAL A 188 -8.06 2.57 20.97
CA VAL A 188 -7.26 3.44 21.82
C VAL A 188 -6.00 2.70 22.27
N MET A 189 -4.83 3.32 22.15
CA MET A 189 -3.56 2.74 22.58
C MET A 189 -2.87 3.60 23.64
N ALA A 190 -2.22 2.91 24.59
CA ALA A 190 -1.30 3.54 25.51
C ALA A 190 -0.08 4.12 24.78
N GLN A 191 0.61 5.08 25.39
CA GLN A 191 1.69 5.82 24.73
C GLN A 191 2.87 4.93 24.34
N ASP A 192 3.21 3.94 25.16
CA ASP A 192 4.26 2.95 24.90
C ASP A 192 3.95 2.13 23.63
N GLN A 193 2.69 1.69 23.46
CA GLN A 193 2.24 0.94 22.29
C GLN A 193 2.27 1.80 21.01
N LYS A 194 1.88 3.09 21.14
CA LYS A 194 2.01 4.05 20.01
C LYS A 194 3.47 4.23 19.59
N ILE A 195 4.39 4.33 20.57
CA ILE A 195 5.83 4.44 20.28
C ILE A 195 6.36 3.18 19.59
N ILE A 196 5.92 2.00 20.02
CA ILE A 196 6.30 0.72 19.37
C ILE A 196 5.84 0.72 17.91
N VAL A 197 4.57 1.03 17.64
CA VAL A 197 4.03 1.07 16.27
C VAL A 197 4.76 2.12 15.43
N GLN A 198 5.09 3.30 15.99
CA GLN A 198 5.88 4.30 15.27
C GLN A 198 7.29 3.77 14.91
N LYS A 199 8.01 3.15 15.84
CA LYS A 199 9.32 2.55 15.57
C LYS A 199 9.25 1.46 14.51
N MET A 200 8.18 0.66 14.51
CA MET A 200 7.93 -0.34 13.46
C MET A 200 7.69 0.33 12.10
N ALA A 201 6.89 1.39 12.05
CA ALA A 201 6.61 2.14 10.83
C ALA A 201 7.89 2.76 10.25
N ASP A 202 8.69 3.40 11.09
CA ASP A 202 9.97 3.99 10.70
C ASP A 202 10.93 2.92 10.13
N ALA A 203 11.02 1.76 10.80
CA ALA A 203 11.87 0.65 10.35
C ALA A 203 11.42 0.05 9.00
N MET A 204 10.14 0.10 8.70
CA MET A 204 9.56 -0.39 7.44
C MET A 204 9.47 0.70 6.36
N GLY A 205 9.80 1.95 6.69
CA GLY A 205 9.73 3.09 5.78
C GLY A 205 8.31 3.40 5.32
N VAL A 206 7.34 3.27 6.21
CA VAL A 206 5.92 3.57 5.98
C VAL A 206 5.41 4.55 7.03
N ASN A 207 4.26 5.19 6.77
CA ASN A 207 3.62 6.03 7.77
C ASN A 207 2.92 5.18 8.85
N TYR A 208 2.69 5.78 10.01
CA TYR A 208 2.02 5.15 11.15
C TYR A 208 0.65 4.54 10.78
N SER A 209 -0.22 5.34 10.14
CA SER A 209 -1.60 4.92 9.84
C SER A 209 -1.69 3.70 8.89
N PRO A 210 -0.93 3.62 7.79
CA PRO A 210 -0.87 2.42 6.97
C PRO A 210 -0.41 1.18 7.74
N LEU A 211 0.63 1.29 8.57
CA LEU A 211 1.08 0.16 9.38
C LEU A 211 0.02 -0.26 10.40
N PHE A 212 -0.62 0.70 11.07
CA PHE A 212 -1.66 0.38 12.03
C PHE A 212 -2.86 -0.34 11.38
N THR A 213 -3.28 0.12 10.21
CA THR A 213 -4.29 -0.59 9.41
C THR A 213 -3.82 -1.99 9.05
N ARG A 214 -2.57 -2.15 8.65
CA ARG A 214 -1.98 -3.43 8.31
C ARG A 214 -1.94 -4.40 9.50
N LEU A 215 -1.60 -3.92 10.69
CA LEU A 215 -1.62 -4.72 11.93
C LEU A 215 -3.02 -5.24 12.26
N LYS A 216 -4.07 -4.44 12.03
CA LYS A 216 -5.47 -4.87 12.18
C LYS A 216 -5.82 -5.98 11.19
N GLU A 217 -5.50 -5.79 9.92
CA GLU A 217 -5.75 -6.76 8.86
C GLU A 217 -5.06 -8.11 9.10
N LEU A 218 -3.85 -8.07 9.65
CA LEU A 218 -3.06 -9.26 10.00
C LEU A 218 -3.44 -9.88 11.36
N ASN A 219 -4.44 -9.32 12.04
CA ASN A 219 -4.87 -9.76 13.38
C ASN A 219 -3.70 -9.74 14.40
N LEU A 220 -2.84 -8.73 14.31
CA LEU A 220 -1.69 -8.51 15.20
C LEU A 220 -1.94 -7.46 16.29
N ILE A 221 -3.21 -7.10 16.49
CA ILE A 221 -3.67 -6.26 17.61
C ILE A 221 -4.42 -7.15 18.60
N ASP A 222 -4.11 -6.99 19.88
CA ASP A 222 -4.81 -7.58 21.00
C ASP A 222 -5.73 -6.52 21.59
N LEU A 223 -7.04 -6.74 21.46
CA LEU A 223 -8.05 -5.75 21.83
C LEU A 223 -8.62 -6.06 23.21
N HIS A 224 -8.53 -5.12 24.13
CA HIS A 224 -9.01 -5.20 25.52
C HIS A 224 -10.17 -4.23 25.78
N PRO A 225 -10.99 -4.48 26.83
CA PRO A 225 -11.99 -3.52 27.26
C PRO A 225 -11.37 -2.19 27.71
N ILE A 226 -12.02 -1.07 27.38
CA ILE A 226 -11.53 0.27 27.73
C ILE A 226 -11.38 0.48 29.24
N ASP A 227 -12.19 -0.20 30.05
CA ASP A 227 -12.14 -0.12 31.52
C ASP A 227 -10.80 -0.59 32.08
N GLU A 228 -10.12 -1.53 31.42
CA GLU A 228 -8.78 -1.96 31.82
C GLU A 228 -7.76 -0.82 31.66
N TYR A 229 -7.87 -0.04 30.57
CA TYR A 229 -7.05 1.15 30.36
C TYR A 229 -7.25 2.20 31.43
N LEU A 230 -8.50 2.52 31.76
CA LEU A 230 -8.85 3.50 32.79
C LEU A 230 -8.37 3.06 34.20
N THR A 231 -8.47 1.76 34.49
CA THR A 231 -7.97 1.19 35.75
C THR A 231 -6.45 1.26 35.86
N SER A 232 -5.72 1.07 34.76
CA SER A 232 -4.26 1.17 34.73
C SER A 232 -3.79 2.61 34.98
N PHE A 233 -4.54 3.59 34.50
CA PHE A 233 -4.27 5.03 34.74
C PHE A 233 -4.40 5.39 36.21
N ASN A 234 -5.44 4.86 36.87
CA ASN A 234 -5.69 5.12 38.28
C ASN A 234 -4.68 4.44 39.23
N ARG A 235 -4.05 3.31 38.79
CA ARG A 235 -3.02 2.64 39.61
C ARG A 235 -1.63 3.25 39.45
N GLY A 236 -1.36 4.00 38.37
CA GLY A 236 -0.08 4.68 38.11
C GLY A 236 0.03 6.05 38.87
N GLY A 237 -1.02 6.52 39.51
CA GLY A 237 -1.08 7.81 40.20
C GLY A 237 -0.68 7.80 41.67
N VAL A 238 -0.24 6.69 42.23
CA VAL A 238 0.29 6.69 43.63
C VAL A 238 1.82 6.83 43.58
N MET A 239 2.31 8.06 43.66
CA MET A 239 3.70 8.31 44.07
C MET A 239 3.86 7.80 45.48
N PRO A 240 4.85 6.95 45.80
CA PRO A 240 5.21 6.69 47.19
C PRO A 240 5.79 7.97 47.76
N SER A 241 5.24 8.36 48.87
CA SER A 241 5.72 9.41 49.78
C SER A 241 7.12 9.13 50.31
#